data_b20b3023f62b1621028031f033d4f73b
#
_entry.id   b20b3023f62b1621028031f033d4f73b
#
_cell.length_a   1.000
_cell.length_b   1.000
_cell.length_c   1.000
_cell.angle_alpha   90.00
_cell.angle_beta   90.00
_cell.angle_gamma   90.00
#
_symmetry.space_group_name_H-M   'P 1'
#
loop_
_entity.id
_entity.type
_entity.pdbx_description
1 polymer ?
#
loop_
_entity_poly.entity_id
_entity_poly.type
_entity_poly.pdbx_seq_one_letter_code
_entity_poly.pdbx_strand_id
1 'polypeptide(L)'
;EWVTDTNPGAKTNRLFTSRYRWKTDSVINRYVYDSGVAQIAATLMESSTARLYFDHLLVKEPKTEAPTPWHQDIPYWPFWGKQICSAWVSVSEVTVAESSLEFVRGSHAWGSYFAPEAFDGSKNWTSNFKGEPAPDVAGARDDFDILGFDVEPGDAIFFSAWILHGAPGNSGEKRRTALSTRWLGDDVTWYPHPGSDPTVKDEDTNIESGEYPNDDRYFPLVYASEKLS
;
A
#
# COMPACT_ATOMS: atom_id res chain seq x y z
N GLU A 1 -7.07 -2.58 15.27
CA GLU A 1 -6.12 -1.54 14.87
C GLU A 1 -4.71 -2.10 14.93
N TRP A 2 -3.95 -2.00 13.83
CA TRP A 2 -2.57 -2.45 13.78
C TRP A 2 -1.66 -1.23 13.81
N VAL A 3 -0.81 -1.17 14.82
CA VAL A 3 0.13 -0.06 15.02
C VAL A 3 1.55 -0.61 15.08
N THR A 4 2.45 0.00 14.30
CA THR A 4 3.89 -0.17 14.43
C THR A 4 4.50 1.15 14.87
N ASP A 5 5.31 1.13 15.90
CA ASP A 5 5.99 2.31 16.45
C ASP A 5 7.40 1.93 16.89
N THR A 6 8.40 2.34 16.11
CA THR A 6 9.79 1.90 16.33
C THR A 6 10.49 2.61 17.48
N ASN A 7 10.03 3.80 17.85
CA ASN A 7 10.62 4.62 18.91
C ASN A 7 9.56 5.53 19.55
N PRO A 8 8.67 4.97 20.37
CA PRO A 8 7.51 5.66 20.89
C PRO A 8 7.86 6.97 21.62
N GLY A 9 7.18 8.06 21.23
CA GLY A 9 7.36 9.38 21.81
C GLY A 9 8.53 10.19 21.28
N ALA A 10 9.45 9.60 20.50
CA ALA A 10 10.55 10.33 19.91
C ALA A 10 10.05 11.29 18.80
N LYS A 11 10.69 12.44 18.68
CA LYS A 11 10.42 13.45 17.67
C LYS A 11 11.35 13.33 16.44
N THR A 12 12.31 12.42 16.50
CA THR A 12 13.28 12.13 15.44
C THR A 12 13.53 10.63 15.40
N ASN A 13 13.98 10.11 14.28
CA ASN A 13 14.31 8.70 14.07
C ASN A 13 13.20 7.75 14.57
N ARG A 14 11.97 7.99 14.10
CA ARG A 14 10.80 7.19 14.45
C ARG A 14 9.96 6.92 13.22
N LEU A 15 9.66 5.66 12.99
CA LEU A 15 8.62 5.22 12.08
C LEU A 15 7.37 4.86 12.88
N PHE A 16 6.27 5.50 12.56
CA PHE A 16 4.96 5.16 13.09
C PHE A 16 4.02 4.80 11.94
N THR A 17 3.31 3.69 12.07
CA THR A 17 2.27 3.30 11.12
C THR A 17 1.03 2.82 11.86
N SER A 18 -0.15 3.06 11.26
CA SER A 18 -1.42 2.58 11.78
C SER A 18 -2.34 2.22 10.63
N ARG A 19 -3.07 1.10 10.74
CA ARG A 19 -3.97 0.59 9.70
C ARG A 19 -5.40 0.43 10.21
N TYR A 20 -6.37 0.40 9.27
CA TYR A 20 -7.79 0.21 9.55
C TYR A 20 -8.43 1.33 10.39
N ARG A 21 -7.91 2.54 10.29
CA ARG A 21 -8.44 3.70 11.00
C ARG A 21 -9.76 4.19 10.45
N TRP A 22 -10.07 3.91 9.19
CA TRP A 22 -11.32 4.32 8.57
C TRP A 22 -12.57 3.89 9.35
N LYS A 23 -12.46 2.82 10.16
CA LYS A 23 -13.56 2.32 11.00
C LYS A 23 -13.78 3.16 12.27
N THR A 24 -12.76 3.86 12.75
CA THR A 24 -12.78 4.54 14.06
C THR A 24 -12.47 6.03 13.99
N ASP A 25 -11.85 6.49 12.91
CA ASP A 25 -11.50 7.89 12.69
C ASP A 25 -12.42 8.51 11.64
N SER A 26 -13.22 9.50 12.06
CA SER A 26 -14.23 10.13 11.20
C SER A 26 -13.65 10.96 10.05
N VAL A 27 -12.40 11.44 10.18
CA VAL A 27 -11.74 12.20 9.12
C VAL A 27 -11.28 11.24 8.02
N ILE A 28 -10.64 10.13 8.40
CA ILE A 28 -10.23 9.10 7.45
C ILE A 28 -11.45 8.44 6.81
N ASN A 29 -12.51 8.19 7.58
CA ASN A 29 -13.77 7.67 7.04
C ASN A 29 -14.33 8.58 5.94
N ARG A 30 -14.45 9.88 6.18
CA ARG A 30 -14.90 10.85 5.17
C ARG A 30 -13.97 10.92 3.96
N TYR A 31 -12.65 10.84 4.19
CA TYR A 31 -11.70 10.77 3.08
C TYR A 31 -12.00 9.55 2.19
N VAL A 32 -12.20 8.39 2.76
CA VAL A 32 -12.51 7.16 2.01
C VAL A 32 -13.78 7.30 1.18
N TYR A 33 -14.85 7.82 1.76
CA TYR A 33 -16.18 7.82 1.11
C TYR A 33 -16.49 9.09 0.30
N ASP A 34 -15.95 10.25 0.67
CA ASP A 34 -16.38 11.54 0.13
C ASP A 34 -15.35 12.22 -0.78
N SER A 35 -14.07 11.76 -0.79
CA SER A 35 -12.99 12.47 -1.53
C SER A 35 -12.94 12.16 -3.04
N GLY A 36 -13.69 11.17 -3.51
CA GLY A 36 -13.60 10.69 -4.90
C GLY A 36 -12.38 9.79 -5.19
N VAL A 37 -11.54 9.49 -4.21
CA VAL A 37 -10.34 8.65 -4.40
C VAL A 37 -10.67 7.26 -4.94
N ALA A 38 -11.80 6.67 -4.53
CA ALA A 38 -12.25 5.37 -5.01
C ALA A 38 -12.62 5.41 -6.51
N GLN A 39 -13.25 6.48 -6.97
CA GLN A 39 -13.59 6.67 -8.38
C GLN A 39 -12.33 6.81 -9.25
N ILE A 40 -11.34 7.57 -8.78
CA ILE A 40 -10.05 7.71 -9.48
C ILE A 40 -9.35 6.35 -9.55
N ALA A 41 -9.29 5.61 -8.44
CA ALA A 41 -8.70 4.27 -8.40
C ALA A 41 -9.40 3.32 -9.38
N ALA A 42 -10.75 3.27 -9.39
CA ALA A 42 -11.53 2.45 -10.31
C ALA A 42 -11.22 2.82 -11.78
N THR A 43 -11.16 4.12 -12.09
CA THR A 43 -10.84 4.59 -13.45
C THR A 43 -9.45 4.13 -13.89
N LEU A 44 -8.45 4.26 -13.03
CA LEU A 44 -7.06 3.85 -13.33
C LEU A 44 -6.90 2.33 -13.44
N MET A 45 -7.71 1.57 -12.71
CA MET A 45 -7.76 0.11 -12.80
C MET A 45 -8.59 -0.39 -14.00
N GLU A 46 -9.30 0.50 -14.72
CA GLU A 46 -10.30 0.12 -15.73
C GLU A 46 -11.37 -0.82 -15.13
N SER A 47 -11.78 -0.53 -13.89
CA SER A 47 -12.74 -1.32 -13.13
C SER A 47 -14.08 -0.59 -13.04
N SER A 48 -15.18 -1.33 -13.01
CA SER A 48 -16.50 -0.75 -12.78
C SER A 48 -16.79 -0.48 -11.31
N THR A 49 -16.02 -1.08 -10.41
CA THR A 49 -16.16 -0.92 -8.97
C THR A 49 -14.83 -0.64 -8.28
N ALA A 50 -14.89 -0.08 -7.06
CA ALA A 50 -13.76 -0.05 -6.15
C ALA A 50 -14.22 -0.37 -4.73
N ARG A 51 -13.62 -1.42 -4.16
CA ARG A 51 -13.77 -1.79 -2.75
C ARG A 51 -12.55 -1.35 -1.97
N LEU A 52 -12.74 -0.83 -0.77
CA LEU A 52 -11.65 -0.54 0.13
C LEU A 52 -11.15 -1.84 0.77
N TYR A 53 -9.85 -2.08 0.71
CA TYR A 53 -9.22 -3.11 1.54
C TYR A 53 -8.85 -2.52 2.91
N PHE A 54 -7.96 -1.56 2.95
CA PHE A 54 -7.61 -0.84 4.19
C PHE A 54 -6.96 0.52 3.91
N ASP A 55 -6.91 1.35 4.95
CA ASP A 55 -6.11 2.56 5.03
C ASP A 55 -4.85 2.34 5.86
N HIS A 56 -3.78 3.01 5.50
CA HIS A 56 -2.48 2.93 6.15
C HIS A 56 -1.91 4.33 6.36
N LEU A 57 -1.95 4.81 7.58
CA LEU A 57 -1.27 6.03 7.99
C LEU A 57 0.21 5.72 8.19
N LEU A 58 1.07 6.51 7.55
CA LEU A 58 2.52 6.32 7.49
C LEU A 58 3.20 7.60 7.92
N VAL A 59 3.94 7.56 9.02
CA VAL A 59 4.67 8.72 9.56
C VAL A 59 6.14 8.38 9.73
N LYS A 60 7.01 9.14 9.09
CA LYS A 60 8.46 9.13 9.35
C LYS A 60 8.84 10.47 9.98
N GLU A 61 9.26 10.44 11.24
CA GLU A 61 9.79 11.63 11.91
C GLU A 61 11.10 12.10 11.25
N PRO A 62 11.54 13.34 11.46
CA PRO A 62 12.84 13.80 10.97
C PRO A 62 13.96 12.84 11.35
N LYS A 63 14.92 12.68 10.46
CA LYS A 63 16.10 11.82 10.68
C LYS A 63 15.77 10.34 10.94
N THR A 64 14.66 9.85 10.39
CA THR A 64 14.35 8.43 10.40
C THR A 64 15.22 7.71 9.38
N GLU A 65 16.14 6.88 9.86
CA GLU A 65 17.09 6.14 9.00
C GLU A 65 16.42 4.96 8.28
N ALA A 66 15.40 4.36 8.89
CA ALA A 66 14.72 3.18 8.35
C ALA A 66 14.06 3.46 7.00
N PRO A 67 14.54 2.83 5.90
CA PRO A 67 13.86 2.92 4.62
C PRO A 67 12.58 2.07 4.62
N THR A 68 11.74 2.31 3.64
CA THR A 68 10.75 1.32 3.19
C THR A 68 11.46 0.46 2.15
N PRO A 69 11.69 -0.84 2.40
CA PRO A 69 12.39 -1.72 1.46
C PRO A 69 11.71 -1.74 0.08
N TRP A 70 12.47 -2.05 -0.97
CA TRP A 70 11.90 -2.27 -2.29
C TRP A 70 11.04 -3.54 -2.31
N HIS A 71 9.75 -3.41 -2.61
CA HIS A 71 8.77 -4.49 -2.55
C HIS A 71 7.62 -4.28 -3.53
N GLN A 72 6.86 -5.34 -3.75
CA GLN A 72 5.51 -5.29 -4.30
C GLN A 72 4.52 -5.36 -3.14
N ASP A 73 3.38 -4.70 -3.25
CA ASP A 73 2.32 -4.79 -2.23
C ASP A 73 1.58 -6.14 -2.26
N ILE A 74 1.37 -6.69 -3.46
CA ILE A 74 0.52 -7.88 -3.66
C ILE A 74 0.94 -9.12 -2.84
N PRO A 75 2.23 -9.43 -2.62
CA PRO A 75 2.62 -10.61 -1.85
C PRO A 75 2.27 -10.56 -0.35
N TYR A 76 1.96 -9.38 0.16
CA TYR A 76 1.54 -9.21 1.56
C TYR A 76 0.04 -9.40 1.76
N TRP A 77 -0.76 -9.48 0.68
CA TRP A 77 -2.20 -9.41 0.77
C TRP A 77 -2.88 -10.72 0.39
N PRO A 78 -4.03 -11.05 1.01
CA PRO A 78 -4.80 -12.25 0.70
C PRO A 78 -5.66 -12.04 -0.55
N PHE A 79 -5.09 -11.50 -1.62
CA PHE A 79 -5.79 -11.24 -2.88
C PHE A 79 -4.93 -11.62 -4.08
N TRP A 80 -5.63 -11.89 -5.19
CA TRP A 80 -5.05 -12.09 -6.50
C TRP A 80 -5.88 -11.33 -7.54
N GLY A 81 -5.22 -10.63 -8.44
CA GLY A 81 -5.83 -9.82 -9.49
C GLY A 81 -4.88 -8.76 -10.01
N LYS A 82 -5.23 -8.13 -11.11
CA LYS A 82 -4.46 -7.00 -11.67
C LYS A 82 -5.03 -5.65 -11.23
N GLN A 83 -6.34 -5.61 -11.00
CA GLN A 83 -7.06 -4.41 -10.61
C GLN A 83 -6.93 -4.15 -9.10
N ILE A 84 -5.70 -4.01 -8.63
CA ILE A 84 -5.39 -3.65 -7.24
C ILE A 84 -4.54 -2.40 -7.27
N CYS A 85 -5.07 -1.32 -6.70
CA CYS A 85 -4.48 0.01 -6.74
C CYS A 85 -4.25 0.55 -5.33
N SER A 86 -3.07 1.11 -5.10
CA SER A 86 -2.76 1.92 -3.93
C SER A 86 -2.88 3.40 -4.28
N ALA A 87 -3.58 4.18 -3.44
CA ALA A 87 -3.62 5.63 -3.50
C ALA A 87 -2.87 6.18 -2.28
N TRP A 88 -1.69 6.74 -2.50
CA TRP A 88 -0.84 7.31 -1.48
C TRP A 88 -0.95 8.84 -1.53
N VAL A 89 -1.56 9.44 -0.52
CA VAL A 89 -1.78 10.89 -0.42
C VAL A 89 -0.81 11.49 0.58
N SER A 90 -0.05 12.48 0.14
CA SER A 90 0.83 13.20 1.04
C SER A 90 0.05 14.20 1.91
N VAL A 91 0.34 14.21 3.21
CA VAL A 91 -0.19 15.17 4.17
C VAL A 91 0.87 16.24 4.50
N SER A 92 2.08 16.03 4.04
CA SER A 92 3.23 16.94 4.20
C SER A 92 3.90 17.16 2.85
N GLU A 93 4.54 18.31 2.66
CA GLU A 93 5.51 18.49 1.59
C GLU A 93 6.61 17.43 1.72
N VAL A 94 6.95 16.77 0.61
CA VAL A 94 7.98 15.73 0.58
C VAL A 94 8.68 15.70 -0.77
N THR A 95 9.99 15.68 -0.76
CA THR A 95 10.80 15.57 -1.97
C THR A 95 11.39 14.16 -2.14
N VAL A 96 11.74 13.81 -3.38
CA VAL A 96 12.45 12.56 -3.69
C VAL A 96 13.76 12.47 -2.91
N ALA A 97 14.46 13.58 -2.75
CA ALA A 97 15.71 13.63 -2.00
C ALA A 97 15.56 13.34 -0.50
N GLU A 98 14.35 13.50 0.06
CA GLU A 98 14.12 13.30 1.49
C GLU A 98 13.45 11.96 1.79
N SER A 99 12.22 11.73 1.36
CA SER A 99 11.46 10.49 1.72
C SER A 99 10.24 10.23 0.83
N SER A 100 10.19 10.71 -0.41
CA SER A 100 9.08 10.37 -1.32
C SER A 100 9.13 8.92 -1.76
N LEU A 101 8.03 8.43 -2.34
CA LEU A 101 8.01 7.10 -2.95
C LEU A 101 8.84 7.08 -4.22
N GLU A 102 9.53 5.97 -4.42
CA GLU A 102 10.25 5.65 -5.64
C GLU A 102 9.70 4.34 -6.24
N PHE A 103 9.71 4.27 -7.56
CA PHE A 103 9.12 3.17 -8.33
C PHE A 103 10.08 2.69 -9.41
N VAL A 104 10.19 1.39 -9.63
CA VAL A 104 10.84 0.86 -10.83
C VAL A 104 9.83 0.87 -11.97
N ARG A 105 10.08 1.73 -12.98
CA ARG A 105 9.17 1.91 -14.12
C ARG A 105 8.90 0.58 -14.83
N GLY A 106 7.62 0.27 -15.04
CA GLY A 106 7.19 -0.91 -15.79
C GLY A 106 7.30 -2.23 -15.05
N SER A 107 7.82 -2.27 -13.82
CA SER A 107 8.01 -3.52 -13.06
C SER A 107 6.71 -4.28 -12.76
N HIS A 108 5.56 -3.60 -12.75
CA HIS A 108 4.24 -4.25 -12.62
C HIS A 108 3.91 -5.21 -13.78
N ALA A 109 4.56 -5.04 -14.92
CA ALA A 109 4.36 -5.87 -16.11
C ALA A 109 5.40 -7.02 -16.25
N TRP A 110 6.32 -7.18 -15.31
CA TRP A 110 7.35 -8.21 -15.39
C TRP A 110 6.80 -9.63 -15.21
N GLY A 111 5.61 -9.78 -14.64
CA GLY A 111 5.04 -11.08 -14.31
C GLY A 111 5.71 -11.78 -13.12
N SER A 112 6.57 -11.05 -12.40
CA SER A 112 7.29 -11.56 -11.23
C SER A 112 6.47 -11.35 -9.95
N TYR A 113 6.62 -12.29 -9.02
CA TYR A 113 5.99 -12.28 -7.70
C TYR A 113 7.07 -12.47 -6.66
N PHE A 114 7.46 -11.37 -6.02
CA PHE A 114 8.63 -11.35 -5.14
C PHE A 114 8.24 -11.71 -3.70
N ALA A 115 9.14 -12.41 -3.01
CA ALA A 115 8.96 -12.71 -1.60
C ALA A 115 8.89 -11.43 -0.77
N PRO A 116 7.87 -11.29 0.12
CA PRO A 116 7.77 -10.14 0.99
C PRO A 116 8.90 -10.13 2.03
N GLU A 117 9.39 -8.94 2.35
CA GLU A 117 10.35 -8.71 3.43
C GLU A 117 9.68 -7.94 4.55
N ALA A 118 10.05 -8.20 5.80
CA ALA A 118 9.56 -7.42 6.92
C ALA A 118 10.18 -6.02 6.90
N PHE A 119 9.38 -5.00 7.18
CA PHE A 119 9.85 -3.59 7.20
C PHE A 119 10.79 -3.28 8.37
N ASP A 120 11.00 -4.22 9.30
CA ASP A 120 12.00 -4.14 10.38
C ASP A 120 13.37 -4.70 9.96
N GLY A 121 13.51 -5.12 8.70
CA GLY A 121 14.71 -5.72 8.15
C GLY A 121 14.89 -7.20 8.51
N SER A 122 13.96 -7.81 9.23
CA SER A 122 13.97 -9.25 9.45
C SER A 122 13.53 -9.96 8.17
N LYS A 123 14.34 -10.91 7.69
CA LYS A 123 14.00 -11.73 6.52
C LYS A 123 12.94 -12.80 6.79
N ASN A 124 12.32 -12.76 7.96
CA ASN A 124 11.49 -13.84 8.49
C ASN A 124 9.98 -13.63 8.32
N TRP A 125 9.55 -12.79 7.34
CA TRP A 125 8.10 -12.60 7.14
C TRP A 125 7.41 -13.93 6.82
N THR A 126 8.06 -14.81 6.07
CA THR A 126 7.45 -16.12 5.75
C THR A 126 8.50 -17.18 5.41
N SER A 127 8.75 -18.10 6.30
CA SER A 127 9.54 -19.30 6.01
C SER A 127 8.92 -20.23 4.94
N ASN A 128 7.65 -20.01 4.57
CA ASN A 128 6.87 -20.85 3.66
C ASN A 128 6.45 -20.16 2.34
N PHE A 129 6.84 -18.89 2.13
CA PHE A 129 6.51 -18.18 0.89
C PHE A 129 7.42 -18.66 -0.24
N LYS A 130 6.81 -19.06 -1.37
CA LYS A 130 7.52 -19.54 -2.57
C LYS A 130 7.59 -18.42 -3.61
N GLY A 131 8.34 -17.38 -3.34
CA GLY A 131 8.63 -16.30 -4.28
C GLY A 131 10.13 -16.13 -4.47
N GLU A 132 10.51 -15.47 -5.54
CA GLU A 132 11.89 -15.03 -5.74
C GLU A 132 12.19 -13.84 -4.82
N PRO A 133 13.43 -13.62 -4.39
CA PRO A 133 13.78 -12.38 -3.70
C PRO A 133 13.58 -11.18 -4.64
N ALA A 134 13.14 -10.05 -4.09
CA ALA A 134 13.12 -8.81 -4.85
C ALA A 134 14.54 -8.45 -5.32
N PRO A 135 14.71 -7.87 -6.52
CA PRO A 135 16.01 -7.43 -6.98
C PRO A 135 16.58 -6.37 -6.04
N ASP A 136 17.90 -6.33 -5.90
CA ASP A 136 18.61 -5.31 -5.10
C ASP A 136 18.63 -3.97 -5.82
N VAL A 137 17.48 -3.31 -5.87
CA VAL A 137 17.36 -1.99 -6.50
C VAL A 137 18.17 -0.93 -5.75
N ALA A 138 18.28 -1.06 -4.43
CA ALA A 138 19.04 -0.10 -3.63
C ALA A 138 20.55 -0.16 -3.93
N GLY A 139 21.11 -1.37 -4.08
CA GLY A 139 22.53 -1.58 -4.38
C GLY A 139 22.91 -1.40 -5.86
N ALA A 140 21.94 -1.48 -6.78
CA ALA A 140 22.16 -1.44 -8.21
C ALA A 140 21.28 -0.40 -8.93
N ARG A 141 21.14 0.79 -8.35
CA ARG A 141 20.18 1.83 -8.82
C ARG A 141 20.33 2.20 -10.29
N ASP A 142 21.58 2.21 -10.80
CA ASP A 142 21.88 2.58 -12.18
C ASP A 142 21.38 1.54 -13.21
N ASP A 143 21.03 0.33 -12.75
CA ASP A 143 20.49 -0.74 -13.60
C ASP A 143 18.97 -0.63 -13.76
N PHE A 144 18.31 0.29 -13.04
CA PHE A 144 16.85 0.42 -13.03
C PHE A 144 16.39 1.82 -13.45
N ASP A 145 15.30 1.88 -14.21
CA ASP A 145 14.62 3.15 -14.50
C ASP A 145 13.72 3.51 -13.30
N ILE A 146 14.27 4.33 -12.39
CA ILE A 146 13.63 4.71 -11.14
C ILE A 146 12.88 6.04 -11.32
N LEU A 147 11.62 6.04 -10.97
CA LEU A 147 10.76 7.21 -10.91
C LEU A 147 10.52 7.63 -9.46
N GLY A 148 10.56 8.93 -9.21
CA GLY A 148 10.13 9.54 -7.96
C GLY A 148 9.46 10.89 -8.26
N PHE A 149 8.67 11.40 -7.32
CA PHE A 149 7.91 12.63 -7.46
C PHE A 149 8.03 13.47 -6.20
N ASP A 150 8.33 14.75 -6.36
CA ASP A 150 8.13 15.72 -5.30
C ASP A 150 6.62 15.97 -5.17
N VAL A 151 6.11 16.03 -3.95
CA VAL A 151 4.68 16.16 -3.68
C VAL A 151 4.40 17.17 -2.59
N GLU A 152 3.30 17.90 -2.78
CA GLU A 152 2.73 18.83 -1.82
C GLU A 152 1.61 18.18 -0.99
N PRO A 153 1.20 18.77 0.14
CA PRO A 153 0.04 18.29 0.88
C PRO A 153 -1.23 18.25 0.03
N GLY A 154 -1.82 17.07 -0.11
CA GLY A 154 -3.00 16.80 -0.92
C GLY A 154 -2.71 16.16 -2.27
N ASP A 155 -1.46 16.15 -2.71
CA ASP A 155 -1.07 15.39 -3.89
C ASP A 155 -1.19 13.89 -3.63
N ALA A 156 -1.62 13.15 -4.66
CA ALA A 156 -1.83 11.71 -4.61
C ALA A 156 -1.03 10.97 -5.68
N ILE A 157 -0.31 9.94 -5.27
CA ILE A 157 0.34 8.99 -6.17
C ILE A 157 -0.48 7.72 -6.19
N PHE A 158 -0.96 7.33 -7.38
CA PHE A 158 -1.67 6.08 -7.60
C PHE A 158 -0.75 5.06 -8.27
N PHE A 159 -0.73 3.84 -7.76
CA PHE A 159 0.13 2.80 -8.31
C PHE A 159 -0.45 1.40 -8.12
N SER A 160 -0.08 0.51 -9.05
CA SER A 160 -0.47 -0.90 -8.99
C SER A 160 0.21 -1.62 -7.82
N ALA A 161 -0.51 -2.55 -7.18
CA ALA A 161 0.07 -3.43 -6.16
C ALA A 161 1.22 -4.32 -6.68
N TRP A 162 1.34 -4.46 -7.99
CA TRP A 162 2.39 -5.23 -8.66
C TRP A 162 3.66 -4.43 -8.95
N ILE A 163 3.67 -3.11 -8.76
CA ILE A 163 4.87 -2.31 -9.04
C ILE A 163 5.88 -2.42 -7.91
N LEU A 164 7.14 -2.60 -8.28
CA LEU A 164 8.24 -2.58 -7.32
C LEU A 164 8.48 -1.14 -6.89
N HIS A 165 8.35 -0.88 -5.60
CA HIS A 165 8.46 0.44 -5.03
C HIS A 165 9.12 0.42 -3.65
N GLY A 166 9.60 1.56 -3.23
CA GLY A 166 10.22 1.76 -1.93
C GLY A 166 10.24 3.24 -1.55
N ALA A 167 10.89 3.56 -0.45
CA ALA A 167 11.17 4.94 -0.07
C ALA A 167 12.42 4.99 0.81
N PRO A 168 13.29 5.99 0.66
CA PRO A 168 14.39 6.19 1.61
C PRO A 168 13.86 6.49 3.01
N GLY A 169 14.75 6.53 3.97
CA GLY A 169 14.51 7.12 5.26
C GLY A 169 14.13 8.60 5.12
N ASN A 170 13.69 9.25 6.19
CA ASN A 170 13.42 10.67 6.18
C ASN A 170 14.70 11.43 6.61
N SER A 171 15.49 11.89 5.65
CA SER A 171 16.68 12.70 5.88
C SER A 171 16.37 14.17 6.22
N GLY A 172 15.13 14.61 5.97
CA GLY A 172 14.68 15.98 6.17
C GLY A 172 14.56 16.41 7.64
N GLU A 173 14.25 17.69 7.82
CA GLU A 173 14.03 18.31 9.14
C GLU A 173 12.55 18.32 9.54
N LYS A 174 11.65 17.96 8.63
CA LYS A 174 10.22 17.94 8.85
C LYS A 174 9.70 16.50 8.94
N ARG A 175 8.60 16.32 9.66
CA ARG A 175 7.86 15.05 9.67
C ARG A 175 7.28 14.79 8.28
N ARG A 176 7.44 13.58 7.76
CA ARG A 176 6.77 13.10 6.57
C ARG A 176 5.54 12.29 6.98
N THR A 177 4.36 12.71 6.55
CA THR A 177 3.10 12.05 6.82
C THR A 177 2.36 11.75 5.53
N ALA A 178 1.88 10.52 5.38
CA ALA A 178 1.04 10.12 4.27
C ALA A 178 -0.07 9.18 4.71
N LEU A 179 -1.20 9.26 4.02
CA LEU A 179 -2.30 8.31 4.14
C LEU A 179 -2.38 7.51 2.83
N SER A 180 -2.28 6.21 2.94
CA SER A 180 -2.39 5.32 1.77
C SER A 180 -3.61 4.43 1.90
N THR A 181 -4.46 4.38 0.85
CA THR A 181 -5.63 3.49 0.77
C THR A 181 -5.44 2.45 -0.31
N ARG A 182 -5.97 1.26 -0.09
CA ARG A 182 -5.85 0.11 -0.99
C ARG A 182 -7.21 -0.24 -1.57
N TRP A 183 -7.26 -0.36 -2.90
CA TRP A 183 -8.49 -0.48 -3.67
C TRP A 183 -8.48 -1.77 -4.49
N LEU A 184 -9.60 -2.49 -4.44
CA LEU A 184 -9.82 -3.75 -5.13
C LEU A 184 -10.86 -3.53 -6.23
N GLY A 185 -10.53 -3.93 -7.45
CA GLY A 185 -11.40 -3.86 -8.62
C GLY A 185 -12.11 -5.17 -8.94
N ASP A 186 -12.68 -5.26 -10.13
CA ASP A 186 -13.62 -6.30 -10.53
C ASP A 186 -12.96 -7.67 -10.76
N ASP A 187 -11.66 -7.73 -11.11
CA ASP A 187 -10.93 -8.99 -11.38
C ASP A 187 -10.29 -9.59 -10.12
N VAL A 188 -10.45 -8.93 -8.98
CA VAL A 188 -9.79 -9.35 -7.74
C VAL A 188 -10.51 -10.53 -7.12
N THR A 189 -9.73 -11.51 -6.67
CA THR A 189 -10.23 -12.67 -5.96
C THR A 189 -9.61 -12.80 -4.58
N TRP A 190 -10.36 -13.37 -3.63
CA TRP A 190 -9.88 -13.76 -2.32
C TRP A 190 -8.86 -14.90 -2.47
N TYR A 191 -7.65 -14.69 -2.02
CA TYR A 191 -6.54 -15.63 -2.18
C TYR A 191 -5.66 -15.65 -0.93
N PRO A 192 -6.17 -16.14 0.20
CA PRO A 192 -5.35 -16.29 1.41
C PRO A 192 -4.23 -17.30 1.17
N HIS A 193 -3.03 -16.93 1.60
CA HIS A 193 -1.84 -17.75 1.45
C HIS A 193 -0.90 -17.58 2.65
N PRO A 194 0.02 -18.51 2.89
CA PRO A 194 0.99 -18.37 3.98
C PRO A 194 1.77 -17.05 3.85
N GLY A 195 1.68 -16.20 4.87
CA GLY A 195 2.35 -14.90 4.93
C GLY A 195 1.55 -13.71 4.44
N SER A 196 0.32 -13.91 3.94
CA SER A 196 -0.59 -12.79 3.71
C SER A 196 -1.04 -12.14 5.02
N ASP A 197 -1.48 -10.89 4.94
CA ASP A 197 -1.99 -10.12 6.07
C ASP A 197 -3.08 -10.92 6.83
N PRO A 198 -2.88 -11.22 8.11
CA PRO A 198 -3.81 -12.05 8.88
C PRO A 198 -4.97 -11.28 9.49
N THR A 199 -5.18 -10.01 9.12
CA THR A 199 -6.20 -9.15 9.74
C THR A 199 -7.61 -9.63 9.46
N VAL A 200 -7.85 -10.14 8.26
CA VAL A 200 -9.10 -10.82 7.88
C VAL A 200 -8.73 -12.26 7.55
N LYS A 201 -9.35 -13.20 8.24
CA LYS A 201 -9.09 -14.63 8.06
C LYS A 201 -10.24 -15.28 7.31
N ASP A 202 -10.01 -16.49 6.79
CA ASP A 202 -11.05 -17.27 6.12
C ASP A 202 -12.29 -17.47 7.00
N GLU A 203 -12.10 -17.66 8.30
CA GLU A 203 -13.17 -17.84 9.27
C GLU A 203 -13.98 -16.56 9.58
N ASP A 204 -13.45 -15.38 9.23
CA ASP A 204 -14.12 -14.10 9.46
C ASP A 204 -15.09 -13.74 8.33
N THR A 205 -14.92 -14.33 7.17
CA THR A 205 -15.73 -14.07 5.98
C THR A 205 -16.41 -15.33 5.47
N ASN A 206 -17.42 -15.15 4.60
CA ASN A 206 -18.05 -16.27 3.88
C ASN A 206 -17.55 -16.34 2.43
N ILE A 207 -16.43 -15.70 2.12
CA ILE A 207 -15.85 -15.67 0.78
C ILE A 207 -14.94 -16.89 0.62
N GLU A 208 -15.23 -17.73 -0.36
CA GLU A 208 -14.36 -18.85 -0.69
C GLU A 208 -13.12 -18.40 -1.48
N SER A 209 -12.02 -19.15 -1.36
CA SER A 209 -10.81 -18.86 -2.13
C SER A 209 -11.10 -18.90 -3.64
N GLY A 210 -10.71 -17.84 -4.34
CA GLY A 210 -11.01 -17.63 -5.76
C GLY A 210 -12.26 -16.80 -6.05
N GLU A 211 -13.09 -16.51 -5.06
CA GLU A 211 -14.26 -15.66 -5.23
C GLU A 211 -13.93 -14.16 -5.10
N TYR A 212 -14.81 -13.32 -5.65
CA TYR A 212 -14.74 -11.88 -5.52
C TYR A 212 -14.98 -11.44 -4.07
N PRO A 213 -14.19 -10.49 -3.50
CA PRO A 213 -14.26 -10.09 -2.10
C PRO A 213 -15.46 -9.18 -1.81
N ASN A 214 -16.67 -9.71 -1.83
CA ASN A 214 -17.94 -8.98 -1.72
C ASN A 214 -18.50 -8.87 -0.29
N ASP A 215 -17.65 -8.90 0.72
CA ASP A 215 -18.06 -8.73 2.13
C ASP A 215 -17.85 -7.29 2.58
N ASP A 216 -18.91 -6.47 2.61
CA ASP A 216 -18.85 -5.05 2.96
C ASP A 216 -18.41 -4.77 4.41
N ARG A 217 -18.43 -5.78 5.30
CA ARG A 217 -17.92 -5.62 6.68
C ARG A 217 -16.41 -5.41 6.71
N TYR A 218 -15.70 -6.04 5.75
CA TYR A 218 -14.24 -6.04 5.65
C TYR A 218 -13.74 -5.28 4.43
N PHE A 219 -14.46 -5.38 3.32
CA PHE A 219 -14.09 -4.81 2.02
C PHE A 219 -15.25 -3.99 1.45
N PRO A 220 -15.61 -2.84 2.09
CA PRO A 220 -16.81 -2.09 1.69
C PRO A 220 -16.73 -1.61 0.25
N LEU A 221 -17.84 -1.71 -0.47
CA LEU A 221 -18.01 -1.10 -1.78
C LEU A 221 -18.12 0.42 -1.61
N VAL A 222 -17.15 1.17 -2.14
CA VAL A 222 -17.11 2.63 -2.04
C VAL A 222 -17.50 3.30 -3.34
N TYR A 223 -17.16 2.68 -4.47
CA TYR A 223 -17.52 3.20 -5.79
C TYR A 223 -18.07 2.09 -6.67
N ALA A 224 -19.14 2.41 -7.40
CA ALA A 224 -19.64 1.63 -8.52
C ALA A 224 -20.05 2.60 -9.64
N SER A 225 -19.55 2.36 -10.87
CA SER A 225 -20.00 3.11 -12.03
C SER A 225 -21.48 2.83 -12.27
N GLU A 226 -22.26 3.87 -12.57
CA GLU A 226 -23.59 3.66 -13.12
C GLU A 226 -23.43 2.88 -14.43
N LYS A 227 -24.01 1.68 -14.51
CA LYS A 227 -24.15 1.01 -15.81
C LYS A 227 -24.99 1.93 -16.67
N LEU A 228 -24.40 2.46 -17.76
CA LEU A 228 -25.19 3.02 -18.83
C LEU A 228 -26.15 1.93 -19.30
N SER A 229 -27.39 2.03 -18.86
CA SER A 229 -28.51 1.13 -19.21
C SER A 229 -28.90 1.30 -20.68
#